data_0343b6f90d0e4aca745035307d4ba61c
#
_entry.id   0343b6f90d0e4aca745035307d4ba61c
#
_cell.length_a   1.000
_cell.length_b   1.000
_cell.length_c   1.000
_cell.angle_alpha   90.00
_cell.angle_beta   90.00
_cell.angle_gamma   90.00
#
_symmetry.space_group_name_H-M   'P 1'
#
loop_
_entity.id
_entity.type
_entity.pdbx_description
1 polymer ?
#
loop_
_entity_poly.entity_id
_entity_poly.type
_entity_poly.pdbx_seq_one_letter_code
_entity_poly.pdbx_strand_id
1 'polypeptide(L)'
;MNLPEQPPTFRPPTAAERPWSWRLEDSSGAEVEVSSEYAGRRFASQADAESWVGEIWSDLAGVGVDAVTLMEADRVVYGPMSLHA
;
A
#
# COMPACT_ATOMS: atom_id res chain seq x y z
N MET A 1 -6.81 15.63 33.08
CA MET A 1 -6.57 15.53 32.37
C MET A 1 -6.41 15.56 31.43
N ASN A 2 -6.32 15.32 30.98
CA ASN A 2 -6.01 15.23 30.14
C ASN A 2 -5.66 15.44 29.21
N LEU A 3 -5.42 15.04 28.69
CA LEU A 3 -4.95 15.21 27.82
C LEU A 3 -5.02 15.73 26.86
N PRO A 4 -4.72 15.87 26.65
CA PRO A 4 -4.72 16.41 25.52
C PRO A 4 -4.13 16.06 24.56
N GLU A 5 -4.37 15.96 24.01
CA GLU A 5 -3.94 15.54 23.00
C GLU A 5 -3.80 16.39 21.98
N GLN A 6 -3.08 16.13 21.02
CA GLN A 6 -2.88 17.01 19.95
C GLN A 6 -4.02 16.96 19.02
N PRO A 7 -4.23 18.00 18.24
CA PRO A 7 -5.32 18.01 17.27
C PRO A 7 -5.09 16.92 16.24
N PRO A 8 -6.07 16.09 16.02
CA PRO A 8 -5.90 15.00 15.07
C PRO A 8 -5.83 15.45 13.62
N THR A 9 -6.33 16.65 13.32
CA THR A 9 -6.39 17.08 11.94
C THR A 9 -5.06 17.27 11.27
N PHE A 10 -4.00 17.47 12.05
CA PHE A 10 -2.70 17.73 11.45
C PHE A 10 -1.76 16.56 11.54
N ARG A 11 -2.23 15.44 12.02
CA ARG A 11 -1.42 14.27 12.18
C ARG A 11 -1.59 13.37 10.98
N PRO A 12 -0.51 12.87 10.37
CA PRO A 12 -0.66 11.92 9.26
C PRO A 12 -1.29 10.62 9.75
N PRO A 13 -1.99 9.90 8.88
CA PRO A 13 -2.56 8.61 9.27
C PRO A 13 -1.46 7.67 9.71
N THR A 14 -1.72 6.94 10.78
CA THR A 14 -0.79 5.94 11.28
C THR A 14 -1.14 4.57 10.74
N ALA A 15 -0.26 3.62 10.95
CA ALA A 15 -0.54 2.24 10.55
C ALA A 15 -1.77 1.70 11.27
N ALA A 16 -2.07 2.19 12.48
CA ALA A 16 -3.28 1.76 13.19
C ALA A 16 -4.55 2.26 12.53
N GLU A 17 -4.50 3.43 11.88
CA GLU A 17 -5.65 4.02 11.22
C GLU A 17 -5.79 3.57 9.78
N ARG A 18 -4.67 3.31 9.12
CA ARG A 18 -4.64 2.88 7.74
C ARG A 18 -3.64 1.74 7.63
N PRO A 19 -4.02 0.55 8.07
CA PRO A 19 -3.06 -0.56 8.12
C PRO A 19 -2.84 -1.24 6.78
N TRP A 20 -3.70 -0.99 5.80
CA TRP A 20 -3.63 -1.72 4.54
C TRP A 20 -2.67 -1.04 3.58
N SER A 21 -1.82 -1.82 2.95
CA SER A 21 -0.86 -1.30 1.98
C SER A 21 -0.49 -2.39 0.99
N TRP A 22 0.18 -1.98 -0.08
CA TRP A 22 0.66 -2.92 -1.08
C TRP A 22 2.18 -2.89 -1.09
N ARG A 23 2.77 -4.06 -1.02
CA ARG A 23 4.20 -4.21 -1.26
C ARG A 23 4.39 -4.43 -2.75
N LEU A 24 5.19 -3.58 -3.37
CA LEU A 24 5.39 -3.59 -4.82
C LEU A 24 6.67 -4.35 -5.10
N GLU A 25 6.59 -5.38 -5.95
CA GLU A 25 7.70 -6.29 -6.15
C GLU A 25 8.02 -6.43 -7.63
N ASP A 26 9.29 -6.67 -7.93
CA ASP A 26 9.71 -6.97 -9.29
C ASP A 26 9.61 -8.47 -9.55
N SER A 27 10.05 -8.90 -10.74
CA SER A 27 9.93 -10.30 -11.13
C SER A 27 10.78 -11.24 -10.28
N SER A 28 11.75 -10.69 -9.55
CA SER A 28 12.58 -11.52 -8.67
C SER A 28 12.00 -11.61 -7.26
N GLY A 29 10.93 -10.88 -6.98
CA GLY A 29 10.34 -10.82 -5.65
C GLY A 29 10.92 -9.75 -4.76
N ALA A 30 11.85 -8.95 -5.29
CA ALA A 30 12.42 -7.86 -4.53
C ALA A 30 11.52 -6.64 -4.57
N GLU A 31 11.51 -5.89 -3.48
CA GLU A 31 10.69 -4.69 -3.41
C GLU A 31 11.22 -3.63 -4.37
N VAL A 32 10.31 -3.02 -5.14
CA VAL A 32 10.65 -2.04 -6.15
C VAL A 32 10.54 -0.65 -5.56
N GLU A 33 11.53 0.19 -5.83
CA GLU A 33 11.44 1.59 -5.48
C GLU A 33 10.79 2.35 -6.61
N VAL A 34 9.69 3.02 -6.29
CA VAL A 34 8.93 3.79 -7.27
C VAL A 34 8.68 5.17 -6.66
N SER A 35 8.11 6.07 -7.46
CA SER A 35 7.84 7.41 -6.98
C SER A 35 6.82 7.38 -5.85
N SER A 36 6.77 8.46 -5.07
CA SER A 36 5.86 8.54 -3.93
C SER A 36 4.40 8.53 -4.34
N GLU A 37 4.09 8.68 -5.63
CA GLU A 37 2.72 8.51 -6.11
C GLU A 37 2.22 7.10 -5.87
N TYR A 38 3.10 6.12 -5.91
CA TYR A 38 2.73 4.72 -5.80
C TYR A 38 3.23 4.09 -4.52
N ALA A 39 4.42 4.50 -4.07
CA ALA A 39 5.03 3.89 -2.89
C ALA A 39 4.43 4.49 -1.63
N GLY A 40 4.31 3.67 -0.59
CA GLY A 40 3.90 4.17 0.71
C GLY A 40 2.43 4.50 0.85
N ARG A 41 1.61 4.16 -0.15
CA ARG A 41 0.17 4.40 -0.04
C ARG A 41 -0.41 3.49 1.03
N ARG A 42 -1.29 4.06 1.85
CA ARG A 42 -1.95 3.31 2.89
C ARG A 42 -3.45 3.53 2.81
N PHE A 43 -4.20 2.51 3.21
CA PHE A 43 -5.64 2.48 3.04
C PHE A 43 -6.30 2.07 4.34
N ALA A 44 -7.50 2.58 4.58
CA ALA A 44 -8.24 2.30 5.78
C ALA A 44 -8.91 0.93 5.75
N SER A 45 -9.15 0.38 4.56
CA SER A 45 -9.81 -0.90 4.41
C SER A 45 -9.17 -1.69 3.29
N GLN A 46 -9.41 -3.00 3.32
CA GLN A 46 -8.95 -3.87 2.24
C GLN A 46 -9.62 -3.51 0.92
N ALA A 47 -10.91 -3.17 0.96
CA ALA A 47 -11.63 -2.82 -0.25
C ALA A 47 -11.03 -1.59 -0.91
N ASP A 48 -10.64 -0.58 -0.12
CA ASP A 48 -10.00 0.60 -0.66
C ASP A 48 -8.66 0.26 -1.30
N ALA A 49 -7.89 -0.60 -0.66
CA ALA A 49 -6.59 -1.02 -1.20
C ALA A 49 -6.78 -1.75 -2.53
N GLU A 50 -7.76 -2.63 -2.60
CA GLU A 50 -8.01 -3.40 -3.81
C GLU A 50 -8.53 -2.53 -4.94
N SER A 51 -9.38 -1.55 -4.62
CA SER A 51 -9.85 -0.61 -5.64
C SER A 51 -8.70 0.19 -6.23
N TRP A 52 -7.80 0.63 -5.37
CA TRP A 52 -6.65 1.41 -5.82
C TRP A 52 -5.79 0.63 -6.80
N VAL A 53 -5.43 -0.60 -6.44
CA VAL A 53 -4.55 -1.39 -7.31
C VAL A 53 -5.28 -1.77 -8.60
N GLY A 54 -6.58 -1.96 -8.54
CA GLY A 54 -7.37 -2.25 -9.72
C GLY A 54 -7.42 -1.10 -10.71
N GLU A 55 -7.25 0.12 -10.22
CA GLU A 55 -7.25 1.30 -11.09
C GLU A 55 -5.87 1.59 -11.66
N ILE A 56 -4.81 1.27 -10.95
CA ILE A 56 -3.48 1.72 -11.36
C ILE A 56 -2.52 0.59 -11.70
N TRP A 57 -3.01 -0.64 -11.81
CA TRP A 57 -2.10 -1.78 -12.03
C TRP A 57 -1.25 -1.62 -13.29
N SER A 58 -1.82 -1.03 -14.34
CA SER A 58 -1.04 -0.88 -15.57
C SER A 58 0.03 0.20 -15.43
N ASP A 59 -0.24 1.23 -14.64
CA ASP A 59 0.78 2.23 -14.34
C ASP A 59 1.91 1.62 -13.53
N LEU A 60 1.57 0.79 -12.56
CA LEU A 60 2.59 0.08 -11.77
C LEU A 60 3.43 -0.82 -12.66
N ALA A 61 2.80 -1.57 -13.56
CA ALA A 61 3.54 -2.42 -14.48
C ALA A 61 4.47 -1.58 -15.35
N GLY A 62 4.04 -0.38 -15.72
CA GLY A 62 4.85 0.50 -16.55
C GLY A 62 6.08 1.06 -15.85
N VAL A 63 6.11 1.07 -14.52
CA VAL A 63 7.28 1.56 -13.77
C VAL A 63 8.09 0.42 -13.15
N GLY A 64 7.88 -0.82 -13.61
CA GLY A 64 8.73 -1.93 -13.22
C GLY A 64 8.18 -2.83 -12.13
N VAL A 65 6.95 -2.61 -11.70
CA VAL A 65 6.32 -3.48 -10.73
C VAL A 65 5.76 -4.68 -11.45
N ASP A 66 6.13 -5.87 -11.01
CA ASP A 66 5.70 -7.11 -11.63
C ASP A 66 4.59 -7.78 -10.83
N ALA A 67 4.60 -7.60 -9.53
CA ALA A 67 3.61 -8.23 -8.65
C ALA A 67 3.40 -7.36 -7.42
N VAL A 68 2.28 -7.59 -6.74
CA VAL A 68 1.93 -6.85 -5.53
C VAL A 68 1.49 -7.83 -4.46
N THR A 69 1.82 -7.50 -3.21
CA THR A 69 1.42 -8.29 -2.05
C THR A 69 0.62 -7.39 -1.11
N LEU A 70 -0.57 -7.83 -0.74
CA LEU A 70 -1.40 -7.05 0.18
C LEU A 70 -0.95 -7.27 1.61
N MET A 71 -0.72 -6.17 2.30
CA MET A 71 -0.25 -6.17 3.67
C MET A 71 -1.27 -5.51 4.58
N GLU A 72 -1.41 -6.04 5.79
CA GLU A 72 -2.11 -5.36 6.87
C GLU A 72 -1.10 -5.15 7.98
N ALA A 73 -0.70 -3.91 8.20
CA ALA A 73 0.43 -3.58 9.08
C ALA A 73 1.66 -4.34 8.60
N ASP A 74 2.23 -5.20 9.42
CA ASP A 74 3.42 -5.98 9.05
C ASP A 74 3.07 -7.38 8.58
N ARG A 75 1.79 -7.68 8.42
CA ARG A 75 1.34 -9.04 8.12
C ARG A 75 0.96 -9.16 6.66
N VAL A 76 1.45 -10.19 6.00
CA VAL A 76 1.05 -10.50 4.63
C VAL A 76 -0.36 -11.08 4.66
N VAL A 77 -1.27 -10.48 3.92
CA VAL A 77 -2.64 -10.98 3.82
C VAL A 77 -2.74 -11.96 2.67
N TYR A 78 -2.28 -11.56 1.48
CA TYR A 78 -2.14 -12.48 0.35
C TYR A 78 -1.20 -11.87 -0.69
N GLY A 79 -0.74 -12.73 -1.57
CA GLY A 79 0.17 -12.38 -2.65
C GLY A 79 1.43 -13.23 -2.59
N PRO A 80 2.36 -12.96 -3.48
CA PRO A 80 2.33 -11.92 -4.51
C PRO A 80 1.35 -12.25 -5.62
N MET A 81 0.73 -11.20 -6.14
CA MET A 81 -0.23 -11.31 -7.22
C MET A 81 0.37 -10.63 -8.44
N SER A 82 0.49 -11.40 -9.53
CA SER A 82 1.10 -10.85 -10.74
C SER A 82 0.21 -9.77 -11.35
N LEU A 83 0.86 -8.72 -11.87
CA LEU A 83 0.18 -7.68 -12.63
C LEU A 83 0.07 -8.04 -14.11
N HIS A 84 0.64 -9.14 -14.51
CA HIS A 84 0.61 -9.60 -15.89
C HIS A 84 -0.26 -10.83 -16.00
N ALA A 85 -0.99 -10.93 -17.07
CA ALA A 85 -1.92 -12.03 -17.27
C ALA A 85 -1.22 -13.33 -17.56
#